data_8b0ea48f998892502097d3b0183b6749
#
_entry.id   8b0ea48f998892502097d3b0183b6749
#
_cell.length_a   1.000
_cell.length_b   1.000
_cell.length_c   1.000
_cell.angle_alpha   90.00
_cell.angle_beta   90.00
_cell.angle_gamma   90.00
#
_symmetry.space_group_name_H-M   'P 1'
#
loop_
_entity.id
_entity.type
_entity.pdbx_description
1 polymer ?
#
loop_
_entity_poly.entity_id
_entity_poly.type
_entity_poly.pdbx_seq_one_letter_code
_entity_poly.pdbx_strand_id
1 'polypeptide(L)'
;PARDPVLAPLIRSIFVPEEGCQWGVFDYSQQEPRVTVHYSYLRGFPGADTARNRYLDDPNTDYHQLVADMAGISRKNAKTLNLGLAYGMGAAKAATQLGLPPAEARRVYDQYHINVPFIKALGEECTRIATNRGYVKTFLGRRRRFQLFGPPKYSPGLIPLKKDLAEEKYGLPLKRYFVHKAMNAVIQGSSADMIKMAMINLFKKGEVPHLTIHDELDFSVRDLDHARLIRQEMLTCVDLVVPLKVDCELGPSWGEAVEVKL
;
A
#
# COMPACT_ATOMS: atom_id res chain seq x y z
N PRO A 1 0.94 -5.83 20.35
CA PRO A 1 2.26 -6.19 20.90
C PRO A 1 3.39 -5.73 19.99
N ALA A 2 3.20 -5.71 18.67
CA ALA A 2 4.22 -5.36 17.69
C ALA A 2 4.83 -3.93 17.82
N ARG A 3 4.29 -3.07 18.65
CA ARG A 3 4.78 -1.69 18.89
C ARG A 3 5.29 -1.43 20.31
N ASP A 4 5.16 -2.41 21.19
CA ASP A 4 5.71 -2.31 22.54
C ASP A 4 7.25 -2.47 22.47
N PRO A 5 8.04 -1.49 22.94
CA PRO A 5 9.48 -1.50 22.76
C PRO A 5 10.20 -2.61 23.56
N VAL A 6 9.55 -3.21 24.54
CA VAL A 6 10.10 -4.29 25.36
C VAL A 6 9.59 -5.65 24.90
N LEU A 7 8.27 -5.77 24.75
CA LEU A 7 7.66 -7.06 24.43
C LEU A 7 7.82 -7.46 22.95
N ALA A 8 7.87 -6.49 22.03
CA ALA A 8 7.98 -6.83 20.61
C ALA A 8 9.29 -7.55 20.27
N PRO A 9 10.48 -7.08 20.68
CA PRO A 9 11.73 -7.82 20.48
C PRO A 9 11.72 -9.21 21.12
N LEU A 10 11.22 -9.33 22.37
CA LEU A 10 11.14 -10.61 23.07
C LEU A 10 10.26 -11.63 22.34
N ILE A 11 9.09 -11.21 21.84
CA ILE A 11 8.21 -12.09 21.07
C ILE A 11 8.87 -12.50 19.75
N ARG A 12 9.55 -11.57 19.07
CA ARG A 12 10.25 -11.89 17.83
C ARG A 12 11.45 -12.83 18.06
N SER A 13 12.15 -12.73 19.17
CA SER A 13 13.30 -13.60 19.48
C SER A 13 12.95 -15.07 19.69
N ILE A 14 11.68 -15.43 19.87
CA ILE A 14 11.27 -16.84 19.94
C ILE A 14 11.18 -17.51 18.55
N PHE A 15 11.20 -16.74 17.46
CA PHE A 15 11.24 -17.27 16.11
C PHE A 15 12.70 -17.40 15.68
N VAL A 16 13.16 -18.64 15.56
CA VAL A 16 14.55 -18.99 15.25
C VAL A 16 14.61 -19.76 13.93
N PRO A 17 15.71 -19.69 13.18
CA PRO A 17 15.89 -20.43 11.94
C PRO A 17 16.08 -21.93 12.19
N GLU A 18 16.08 -22.70 11.11
CA GLU A 18 16.53 -24.08 11.10
C GLU A 18 18.02 -24.19 11.48
N GLU A 19 18.42 -25.36 11.95
CA GLU A 19 19.81 -25.62 12.37
C GLU A 19 20.79 -25.33 11.22
N GLY A 20 21.84 -24.58 11.52
CA GLY A 20 22.86 -24.20 10.54
C GLY A 20 22.47 -23.00 9.63
N CYS A 21 21.29 -22.40 9.84
CA CYS A 21 20.81 -21.23 9.09
C CYS A 21 20.79 -19.97 9.95
N GLN A 22 20.57 -18.82 9.29
CA GLN A 22 20.20 -17.56 9.90
C GLN A 22 18.73 -17.24 9.61
N TRP A 23 18.07 -16.53 10.51
CA TRP A 23 16.75 -15.95 10.23
C TRP A 23 16.92 -14.81 9.23
N GLY A 24 16.24 -14.90 8.10
CA GLY A 24 16.26 -13.87 7.07
C GLY A 24 14.91 -13.20 6.94
N VAL A 25 14.90 -11.88 7.04
CA VAL A 25 13.74 -11.01 6.84
C VAL A 25 13.89 -10.31 5.51
N PHE A 26 12.88 -10.41 4.64
CA PHE A 26 12.87 -9.77 3.33
C PHE A 26 11.62 -8.91 3.21
N ASP A 27 11.78 -7.58 3.25
CA ASP A 27 10.69 -6.61 3.27
C ASP A 27 10.71 -5.71 2.03
N TYR A 28 9.54 -5.54 1.39
CA TYR A 28 9.42 -4.59 0.28
C TYR A 28 9.45 -3.15 0.78
N SER A 29 10.49 -2.44 0.44
CA SER A 29 10.60 -1.02 0.75
C SER A 29 9.56 -0.19 -0.01
N GLN A 30 8.64 0.44 0.72
CA GLN A 30 7.62 1.34 0.17
C GLN A 30 6.76 0.70 -0.94
N GLN A 31 6.27 -0.52 -0.73
CA GLN A 31 5.53 -1.29 -1.73
C GLN A 31 4.30 -0.53 -2.25
N GLU A 32 3.40 -0.08 -1.37
CA GLU A 32 2.17 0.64 -1.77
C GLU A 32 2.44 1.97 -2.52
N PRO A 33 3.40 2.82 -2.09
CA PRO A 33 3.86 3.98 -2.85
C PRO A 33 4.29 3.67 -4.28
N ARG A 34 5.11 2.63 -4.47
CA ARG A 34 5.57 2.21 -5.81
C ARG A 34 4.44 1.75 -6.70
N VAL A 35 3.50 0.98 -6.14
CA VAL A 35 2.26 0.57 -6.82
C VAL A 35 1.40 1.78 -7.18
N THR A 36 1.31 2.79 -6.30
CA THR A 36 0.57 4.03 -6.57
C THR A 36 1.17 4.80 -7.75
N VAL A 37 2.50 4.97 -7.80
CA VAL A 37 3.18 5.62 -8.91
C VAL A 37 3.03 4.81 -10.20
N HIS A 38 3.15 3.48 -10.15
CA HIS A 38 2.95 2.58 -11.29
C HIS A 38 1.57 2.81 -11.94
N TYR A 39 0.50 2.72 -11.16
CA TYR A 39 -0.85 2.94 -11.70
C TYR A 39 -1.06 4.35 -12.25
N SER A 40 -0.57 5.34 -11.53
CA SER A 40 -0.72 6.75 -11.93
C SER A 40 0.01 7.05 -13.24
N TYR A 41 1.23 6.52 -13.40
CA TYR A 41 2.02 6.66 -14.61
C TYR A 41 1.37 5.97 -15.82
N LEU A 42 0.91 4.73 -15.66
CA LEU A 42 0.23 3.98 -16.74
C LEU A 42 -1.08 4.65 -17.20
N ARG A 43 -1.67 5.50 -16.37
CA ARG A 43 -2.87 6.31 -16.69
C ARG A 43 -2.53 7.68 -17.26
N GLY A 44 -1.25 8.05 -17.34
CA GLY A 44 -0.82 9.35 -17.81
C GLY A 44 -1.27 10.51 -16.91
N PHE A 45 -1.43 10.28 -15.61
CA PHE A 45 -1.83 11.34 -14.69
C PHE A 45 -0.71 12.35 -14.46
N PRO A 46 -1.02 13.66 -14.45
CA PRO A 46 -0.02 14.72 -14.31
C PRO A 46 0.84 14.55 -13.06
N GLY A 47 2.16 14.68 -13.18
CA GLY A 47 3.14 14.57 -12.10
C GLY A 47 3.55 13.11 -11.75
N ALA A 48 2.90 12.11 -12.34
CA ALA A 48 3.27 10.70 -12.12
C ALA A 48 4.60 10.34 -12.81
N ASP A 49 4.91 10.97 -13.92
CA ASP A 49 6.20 10.88 -14.63
C ASP A 49 7.36 11.40 -13.76
N THR A 50 7.18 12.54 -13.12
CA THR A 50 8.17 13.09 -12.16
C THR A 50 8.42 12.12 -11.01
N ALA A 51 7.36 11.58 -10.41
CA ALA A 51 7.48 10.61 -9.32
C ALA A 51 8.15 9.31 -9.79
N ARG A 52 7.83 8.80 -10.98
CA ARG A 52 8.47 7.64 -11.58
C ARG A 52 9.97 7.88 -11.81
N ASN A 53 10.33 9.00 -12.43
CA ASN A 53 11.71 9.30 -12.77
C ASN A 53 12.59 9.41 -11.52
N ARG A 54 12.09 9.99 -10.43
CA ARG A 54 12.81 10.01 -9.14
C ARG A 54 13.14 8.60 -8.63
N TYR A 55 12.23 7.63 -8.78
CA TYR A 55 12.51 6.24 -8.40
C TYR A 55 13.48 5.55 -9.37
N LEU A 56 13.51 5.94 -10.65
CA LEU A 56 14.48 5.43 -11.61
C LEU A 56 15.88 5.99 -11.34
N ASP A 57 15.98 7.27 -11.00
CA ASP A 57 17.24 7.94 -10.68
C ASP A 57 17.82 7.43 -9.34
N ASP A 58 16.96 7.22 -8.35
CA ASP A 58 17.33 6.65 -7.05
C ASP A 58 16.26 5.69 -6.52
N PRO A 59 16.49 4.37 -6.56
CA PRO A 59 15.58 3.38 -5.98
C PRO A 59 15.35 3.53 -4.47
N ASN A 60 16.19 4.28 -3.74
CA ASN A 60 16.03 4.58 -2.33
C ASN A 60 15.19 5.83 -2.06
N THR A 61 14.64 6.48 -3.10
CA THR A 61 13.79 7.67 -2.96
C THR A 61 12.76 7.49 -1.85
N ASP A 62 12.77 8.40 -0.87
CA ASP A 62 11.72 8.48 0.15
C ASP A 62 10.45 9.09 -0.45
N TYR A 63 9.42 8.28 -0.63
CA TYR A 63 8.15 8.73 -1.20
C TYR A 63 7.51 9.89 -0.44
N HIS A 64 7.61 9.90 0.89
CA HIS A 64 7.02 10.98 1.67
C HIS A 64 7.80 12.28 1.51
N GLN A 65 9.13 12.20 1.35
CA GLN A 65 9.95 13.36 1.03
C GLN A 65 9.70 13.82 -0.41
N LEU A 66 9.64 12.90 -1.38
CA LEU A 66 9.29 13.22 -2.76
C LEU A 66 7.96 14.00 -2.85
N VAL A 67 6.92 13.50 -2.19
CA VAL A 67 5.62 14.19 -2.16
C VAL A 67 5.69 15.52 -1.40
N ALA A 68 6.48 15.61 -0.33
CA ALA A 68 6.70 16.86 0.40
C ALA A 68 7.34 17.93 -0.49
N ASP A 69 8.37 17.56 -1.26
CA ASP A 69 9.06 18.44 -2.20
C ASP A 69 8.11 18.91 -3.32
N MET A 70 7.35 18.01 -3.92
CA MET A 70 6.36 18.33 -4.96
C MET A 70 5.25 19.25 -4.44
N ALA A 71 4.75 18.98 -3.24
CA ALA A 71 3.64 19.72 -2.64
C ALA A 71 4.09 21.03 -1.95
N GLY A 72 5.37 21.22 -1.69
CA GLY A 72 5.88 22.37 -0.91
C GLY A 72 5.40 22.35 0.55
N ILE A 73 5.33 21.17 1.17
CA ILE A 73 4.87 20.95 2.56
C ILE A 73 5.92 20.15 3.35
N SER A 74 5.80 20.09 4.67
CA SER A 74 6.71 19.28 5.48
C SER A 74 6.53 17.78 5.20
N ARG A 75 7.62 16.99 5.30
CA ARG A 75 7.59 15.52 5.18
C ARG A 75 6.59 14.87 6.14
N LYS A 76 6.45 15.41 7.36
CA LYS A 76 5.47 14.95 8.35
C LYS A 76 4.04 15.11 7.83
N ASN A 77 3.72 16.27 7.26
CA ASN A 77 2.40 16.54 6.69
C ASN A 77 2.15 15.68 5.44
N ALA A 78 3.14 15.54 4.56
CA ALA A 78 3.07 14.66 3.40
C ALA A 78 2.80 13.21 3.81
N LYS A 79 3.52 12.68 4.82
CA LYS A 79 3.28 11.32 5.35
C LYS A 79 1.84 11.16 5.85
N THR A 80 1.33 12.12 6.62
CA THR A 80 -0.05 12.10 7.13
C THR A 80 -1.07 12.10 6.00
N LEU A 81 -0.89 12.97 4.99
CA LEU A 81 -1.78 13.05 3.84
C LEU A 81 -1.70 11.80 2.96
N ASN A 82 -0.50 11.30 2.64
CA ASN A 82 -0.33 10.10 1.83
C ASN A 82 -1.06 8.90 2.44
N LEU A 83 -0.86 8.65 3.73
CA LEU A 83 -1.53 7.57 4.43
C LEU A 83 -3.05 7.79 4.50
N GLY A 84 -3.48 8.99 4.86
CA GLY A 84 -4.90 9.30 4.98
C GLY A 84 -5.67 9.23 3.66
N LEU A 85 -5.09 9.77 2.58
CA LEU A 85 -5.72 9.80 1.26
C LEU A 85 -5.84 8.40 0.63
N ALA A 86 -4.88 7.52 0.88
CA ALA A 86 -4.99 6.12 0.47
C ALA A 86 -6.24 5.45 1.05
N TYR A 87 -6.71 5.91 2.23
CA TYR A 87 -7.94 5.44 2.88
C TYR A 87 -9.16 6.34 2.65
N GLY A 88 -9.10 7.27 1.69
CA GLY A 88 -10.22 8.14 1.33
C GLY A 88 -10.48 9.28 2.33
N MET A 89 -9.44 9.79 2.97
CA MET A 89 -9.53 10.93 3.88
C MET A 89 -9.93 12.20 3.14
N GLY A 90 -10.99 12.87 3.63
CA GLY A 90 -11.35 14.21 3.18
C GLY A 90 -10.71 15.32 4.00
N ALA A 91 -10.86 16.58 3.55
CA ALA A 91 -10.23 17.76 4.15
C ALA A 91 -10.53 17.93 5.66
N ALA A 92 -11.76 17.67 6.11
CA ALA A 92 -12.12 17.79 7.52
C ALA A 92 -11.33 16.83 8.43
N LYS A 93 -11.17 15.57 7.99
CA LYS A 93 -10.38 14.57 8.72
C LYS A 93 -8.89 14.88 8.64
N ALA A 94 -8.42 15.45 7.51
CA ALA A 94 -7.05 15.90 7.35
C ALA A 94 -6.68 16.95 8.41
N ALA A 95 -7.55 17.91 8.70
CA ALA A 95 -7.33 18.93 9.74
C ALA A 95 -7.03 18.30 11.11
N THR A 96 -7.85 17.32 11.52
CA THR A 96 -7.66 16.61 12.79
C THR A 96 -6.33 15.83 12.81
N GLN A 97 -5.98 15.15 11.72
CA GLN A 97 -4.76 14.33 11.67
C GLN A 97 -3.47 15.16 11.54
N LEU A 98 -3.54 16.31 10.89
CA LEU A 98 -2.42 17.24 10.79
C LEU A 98 -2.18 18.01 12.10
N GLY A 99 -3.19 18.08 12.97
CA GLY A 99 -3.13 18.88 14.20
C GLY A 99 -3.05 20.38 13.92
N LEU A 100 -3.62 20.83 12.79
CA LEU A 100 -3.60 22.21 12.34
C LEU A 100 -4.98 22.85 12.46
N PRO A 101 -5.06 24.21 12.60
CA PRO A 101 -6.32 24.94 12.50
C PRO A 101 -7.00 24.61 11.15
N PRO A 102 -8.35 24.54 11.09
CA PRO A 102 -9.07 24.10 9.89
C PRO A 102 -8.71 24.86 8.60
N ALA A 103 -8.49 26.17 8.67
CA ALA A 103 -8.11 26.99 7.51
C ALA A 103 -6.72 26.65 7.00
N GLU A 104 -5.75 26.44 7.91
CA GLU A 104 -4.38 26.06 7.55
C GLU A 104 -4.32 24.63 7.02
N ALA A 105 -4.99 23.69 7.68
CA ALA A 105 -5.11 22.30 7.21
C ALA A 105 -5.74 22.24 5.82
N ARG A 106 -6.75 23.06 5.55
CA ARG A 106 -7.37 23.15 4.24
C ARG A 106 -6.38 23.66 3.18
N ARG A 107 -5.58 24.68 3.50
CA ARG A 107 -4.54 25.19 2.60
C ARG A 107 -3.50 24.11 2.27
N VAL A 108 -3.00 23.39 3.27
CA VAL A 108 -2.04 22.29 3.09
C VAL A 108 -2.66 21.18 2.23
N TYR A 109 -3.90 20.82 2.49
CA TYR A 109 -4.63 19.81 1.73
C TYR A 109 -4.82 20.21 0.25
N ASP A 110 -5.22 21.45 -0.01
CA ASP A 110 -5.43 21.95 -1.36
C ASP A 110 -4.09 22.08 -2.12
N GLN A 111 -3.04 22.58 -1.47
CA GLN A 111 -1.68 22.66 -2.02
C GLN A 111 -1.14 21.26 -2.39
N TYR A 112 -1.36 20.27 -1.55
CA TYR A 112 -1.02 18.89 -1.85
C TYR A 112 -1.71 18.42 -3.14
N HIS A 113 -3.00 18.63 -3.29
CA HIS A 113 -3.75 18.19 -4.47
C HIS A 113 -3.44 18.95 -5.75
N ILE A 114 -3.02 20.21 -5.64
CA ILE A 114 -2.57 21.02 -6.79
C ILE A 114 -1.22 20.51 -7.30
N ASN A 115 -0.28 20.25 -6.41
CA ASN A 115 1.10 19.93 -6.76
C ASN A 115 1.37 18.43 -6.91
N VAL A 116 0.49 17.58 -6.37
CA VAL A 116 0.56 16.10 -6.49
C VAL A 116 -0.77 15.57 -7.04
N PRO A 117 -1.15 16.00 -8.27
CA PRO A 117 -2.49 15.73 -8.82
C PRO A 117 -2.76 14.26 -9.11
N PHE A 118 -1.72 13.44 -9.38
CA PHE A 118 -1.88 12.04 -9.75
C PHE A 118 -2.57 11.20 -8.67
N ILE A 119 -2.38 11.53 -7.38
CA ILE A 119 -3.01 10.77 -6.28
C ILE A 119 -4.52 10.98 -6.27
N LYS A 120 -4.94 12.25 -6.41
CA LYS A 120 -6.37 12.59 -6.52
C LYS A 120 -6.99 11.97 -7.77
N ALA A 121 -6.33 12.11 -8.92
CA ALA A 121 -6.79 11.56 -10.19
C ALA A 121 -6.96 10.03 -10.13
N LEU A 122 -6.02 9.32 -9.51
CA LEU A 122 -6.14 7.86 -9.31
C LEU A 122 -7.32 7.51 -8.41
N GLY A 123 -7.52 8.25 -7.32
CA GLY A 123 -8.65 8.06 -6.41
C GLY A 123 -10.01 8.28 -7.07
N GLU A 124 -10.15 9.35 -7.85
CA GLU A 124 -11.35 9.68 -8.62
C GLU A 124 -11.63 8.64 -9.71
N GLU A 125 -10.60 8.23 -10.45
CA GLU A 125 -10.71 7.18 -11.47
C GLU A 125 -11.15 5.85 -10.86
N CYS A 126 -10.53 5.38 -9.78
CA CYS A 126 -10.91 4.15 -9.08
C CYS A 126 -12.36 4.23 -8.57
N THR A 127 -12.75 5.36 -8.00
CA THR A 127 -14.12 5.60 -7.51
C THR A 127 -15.13 5.57 -8.66
N ARG A 128 -14.83 6.22 -9.77
CA ARG A 128 -15.66 6.22 -10.99
C ARG A 128 -15.84 4.80 -11.55
N ILE A 129 -14.75 4.03 -11.65
CA ILE A 129 -14.77 2.64 -12.10
C ILE A 129 -15.63 1.78 -11.14
N ALA A 130 -15.44 1.90 -9.83
CA ALA A 130 -16.19 1.15 -8.83
C ALA A 130 -17.69 1.49 -8.88
N THR A 131 -18.03 2.77 -9.06
CA THR A 131 -19.42 3.24 -9.18
C THR A 131 -20.10 2.64 -10.41
N ASN A 132 -19.46 2.72 -11.58
CA ASN A 132 -20.05 2.30 -12.85
C ASN A 132 -20.07 0.77 -13.01
N ARG A 133 -18.92 0.11 -12.80
CA ARG A 133 -18.76 -1.35 -13.04
C ARG A 133 -19.14 -2.20 -11.82
N GLY A 134 -19.17 -1.60 -10.62
CA GLY A 134 -19.39 -2.33 -9.38
C GLY A 134 -18.18 -3.09 -8.86
N TYR A 135 -17.01 -2.95 -9.47
CA TYR A 135 -15.75 -3.54 -9.01
C TYR A 135 -14.54 -2.78 -9.56
N VAL A 136 -13.41 -2.94 -8.86
CA VAL A 136 -12.08 -2.61 -9.37
C VAL A 136 -11.24 -3.88 -9.48
N LYS A 137 -10.12 -3.82 -10.23
CA LYS A 137 -9.17 -4.93 -10.41
C LYS A 137 -7.77 -4.51 -9.97
N THR A 138 -7.06 -5.46 -9.39
CA THR A 138 -5.60 -5.41 -9.24
C THR A 138 -4.90 -5.63 -10.60
N PHE A 139 -3.58 -5.44 -10.69
CA PHE A 139 -2.85 -5.68 -11.93
C PHE A 139 -2.85 -7.16 -12.35
N LEU A 140 -2.96 -8.11 -11.41
CA LEU A 140 -3.15 -9.53 -11.72
C LEU A 140 -4.61 -9.92 -11.97
N GLY A 141 -5.54 -8.94 -12.03
CA GLY A 141 -6.93 -9.16 -12.42
C GLY A 141 -7.88 -9.57 -11.30
N ARG A 142 -7.40 -9.69 -10.07
CA ARG A 142 -8.26 -9.99 -8.91
C ARG A 142 -9.27 -8.85 -8.69
N ARG A 143 -10.54 -9.20 -8.41
CA ARG A 143 -11.63 -8.23 -8.33
C ARG A 143 -12.04 -7.94 -6.89
N ARG A 144 -12.11 -6.65 -6.53
CA ARG A 144 -12.84 -6.17 -5.35
C ARG A 144 -14.20 -5.64 -5.78
N ARG A 145 -15.28 -6.28 -5.34
CA ARG A 145 -16.67 -5.91 -5.67
C ARG A 145 -17.25 -4.96 -4.63
N PHE A 146 -18.12 -4.04 -5.09
CA PHE A 146 -18.87 -3.08 -4.29
C PHE A 146 -20.36 -3.36 -4.53
N GLN A 147 -20.96 -4.21 -3.71
CA GLN A 147 -22.31 -4.75 -3.92
C GLN A 147 -23.35 -4.20 -2.94
N LEU A 148 -22.96 -3.20 -2.13
CA LEU A 148 -23.85 -2.61 -1.15
C LEU A 148 -24.39 -1.26 -1.66
N PHE A 149 -25.68 -1.06 -1.45
CA PHE A 149 -26.45 0.08 -1.94
C PHE A 149 -27.23 0.72 -0.81
N GLY A 150 -27.59 1.98 -0.97
CA GLY A 150 -28.46 2.73 -0.10
C GLY A 150 -28.86 4.05 -0.75
N PRO A 151 -29.70 4.86 -0.09
CA PRO A 151 -30.15 6.14 -0.62
C PRO A 151 -28.96 7.08 -0.89
N PRO A 152 -29.09 8.01 -1.86
CA PRO A 152 -28.05 8.98 -2.19
C PRO A 152 -27.62 9.85 -1.00
N LYS A 153 -28.56 10.23 -0.15
CA LYS A 153 -28.30 11.01 1.06
C LYS A 153 -28.01 10.05 2.22
N TYR A 154 -26.85 10.24 2.84
CA TYR A 154 -26.49 9.50 4.05
C TYR A 154 -27.28 10.02 5.25
N SER A 155 -27.74 9.11 6.09
CA SER A 155 -28.30 9.43 7.41
C SER A 155 -27.63 8.58 8.50
N PRO A 156 -27.48 9.08 9.72
CA PRO A 156 -26.97 8.29 10.84
C PRO A 156 -27.79 6.99 11.01
N GLY A 157 -27.10 5.87 11.24
CA GLY A 157 -27.74 4.56 11.39
C GLY A 157 -28.11 3.85 10.08
N LEU A 158 -27.86 4.45 8.92
CA LEU A 158 -28.09 3.82 7.61
C LEU A 158 -27.15 2.62 7.42
N ILE A 159 -27.73 1.45 7.14
CA ILE A 159 -27.01 0.21 6.86
C ILE A 159 -27.13 -0.10 5.36
N PRO A 160 -26.05 0.00 4.57
CA PRO A 160 -26.09 -0.36 3.15
C PRO A 160 -26.37 -1.86 2.97
N LEU A 161 -27.24 -2.19 2.01
CA LEU A 161 -27.73 -3.56 1.76
C LEU A 161 -27.37 -4.01 0.33
N LYS A 162 -27.54 -5.30 0.03
CA LYS A 162 -27.57 -5.78 -1.36
C LYS A 162 -28.66 -5.07 -2.14
N LYS A 163 -28.51 -4.96 -3.46
CA LYS A 163 -29.34 -4.09 -4.29
C LYS A 163 -30.84 -4.33 -4.08
N ASP A 164 -31.29 -5.58 -4.20
CA ASP A 164 -32.71 -5.96 -4.11
C ASP A 164 -33.31 -5.58 -2.73
N LEU A 165 -32.58 -5.88 -1.65
CA LEU A 165 -32.98 -5.52 -0.29
C LEU A 165 -32.94 -4.01 -0.05
N ALA A 166 -32.04 -3.30 -0.72
CA ALA A 166 -31.96 -1.85 -0.62
C ALA A 166 -33.12 -1.17 -1.37
N GLU A 167 -33.53 -1.71 -2.52
CA GLU A 167 -34.70 -1.25 -3.26
C GLU A 167 -35.99 -1.43 -2.45
N GLU A 168 -36.16 -2.60 -1.83
CA GLU A 168 -37.30 -2.90 -0.97
C GLU A 168 -37.36 -1.95 0.24
N LYS A 169 -36.21 -1.76 0.93
CA LYS A 169 -36.17 -1.00 2.17
C LYS A 169 -36.17 0.51 1.99
N TYR A 170 -35.46 1.02 0.97
CA TYR A 170 -35.19 2.45 0.79
C TYR A 170 -35.84 3.07 -0.44
N GLY A 171 -36.36 2.25 -1.38
CA GLY A 171 -36.86 2.73 -2.66
C GLY A 171 -35.72 3.22 -3.58
N LEU A 172 -36.12 3.88 -4.67
CA LEU A 172 -35.20 4.49 -5.63
C LEU A 172 -35.21 6.03 -5.48
N PRO A 173 -34.12 6.74 -5.83
CA PRO A 173 -32.89 6.21 -6.39
C PRO A 173 -31.92 5.65 -5.32
N LEU A 174 -31.07 4.72 -5.75
CA LEU A 174 -30.01 4.15 -4.93
C LEU A 174 -28.61 4.54 -5.45
N LYS A 175 -27.64 4.67 -4.55
CA LYS A 175 -26.23 4.75 -4.90
C LYS A 175 -25.45 3.57 -4.34
N ARG A 176 -24.31 3.26 -4.98
CA ARG A 176 -23.37 2.25 -4.52
C ARG A 176 -22.52 2.80 -3.36
N TYR A 177 -22.40 2.04 -2.29
CA TYR A 177 -21.68 2.45 -1.08
C TYR A 177 -20.25 1.93 -1.05
N PHE A 178 -19.40 2.58 -0.24
CA PHE A 178 -17.99 2.27 0.00
C PHE A 178 -17.08 2.38 -1.22
N VAL A 179 -17.52 2.96 -2.34
CA VAL A 179 -16.71 3.15 -3.55
C VAL A 179 -15.48 4.04 -3.33
N HIS A 180 -15.49 4.91 -2.32
CA HIS A 180 -14.32 5.69 -1.88
C HIS A 180 -13.14 4.82 -1.43
N LYS A 181 -13.37 3.53 -1.10
CA LYS A 181 -12.34 2.56 -0.75
C LYS A 181 -11.72 1.89 -1.98
N ALA A 182 -12.11 2.29 -3.20
CA ALA A 182 -11.70 1.61 -4.43
C ALA A 182 -10.19 1.75 -4.69
N MET A 183 -9.61 2.94 -4.51
CA MET A 183 -8.18 3.16 -4.67
C MET A 183 -7.38 2.28 -3.71
N ASN A 184 -7.73 2.30 -2.42
CA ASN A 184 -7.07 1.45 -1.44
C ASN A 184 -7.16 -0.04 -1.80
N ALA A 185 -8.33 -0.50 -2.29
CA ALA A 185 -8.51 -1.89 -2.72
C ALA A 185 -7.65 -2.26 -3.95
N VAL A 186 -7.38 -1.31 -4.84
CA VAL A 186 -6.46 -1.51 -5.98
C VAL A 186 -5.03 -1.59 -5.47
N ILE A 187 -4.58 -0.62 -4.67
CA ILE A 187 -3.19 -0.52 -4.21
C ILE A 187 -2.84 -1.70 -3.29
N GLN A 188 -3.52 -1.86 -2.16
CA GLN A 188 -3.26 -2.96 -1.22
C GLN A 188 -3.51 -4.33 -1.84
N GLY A 189 -4.53 -4.41 -2.71
CA GLY A 189 -4.79 -5.64 -3.44
C GLY A 189 -3.65 -6.03 -4.36
N SER A 190 -3.07 -5.09 -5.08
CA SER A 190 -1.93 -5.33 -5.96
C SER A 190 -0.66 -5.63 -5.16
N SER A 191 -0.44 -4.95 -4.05
CA SER A 191 0.64 -5.25 -3.11
C SER A 191 0.55 -6.69 -2.60
N ALA A 192 -0.64 -7.14 -2.19
CA ALA A 192 -0.86 -8.54 -1.78
C ALA A 192 -0.69 -9.54 -2.94
N ASP A 193 -0.99 -9.14 -4.17
CA ASP A 193 -0.72 -9.98 -5.35
C ASP A 193 0.78 -10.14 -5.60
N MET A 194 1.59 -9.09 -5.38
CA MET A 194 3.06 -9.15 -5.48
C MET A 194 3.64 -10.19 -4.51
N ILE A 195 3.30 -10.09 -3.23
CA ILE A 195 3.75 -11.06 -2.21
C ILE A 195 3.39 -12.49 -2.63
N LYS A 196 2.16 -12.72 -3.10
CA LYS A 196 1.73 -14.05 -3.55
C LYS A 196 2.50 -14.53 -4.78
N MET A 197 2.82 -13.64 -5.72
CA MET A 197 3.64 -14.02 -6.88
C MET A 197 5.07 -14.35 -6.47
N ALA A 198 5.67 -13.55 -5.56
CA ALA A 198 6.98 -13.86 -4.98
C ALA A 198 6.98 -15.24 -4.31
N MET A 199 5.98 -15.51 -3.46
CA MET A 199 5.82 -16.83 -2.81
C MET A 199 5.67 -17.97 -3.82
N ILE A 200 4.89 -17.78 -4.90
CA ILE A 200 4.72 -18.81 -5.96
C ILE A 200 6.05 -19.06 -6.68
N ASN A 201 6.80 -18.02 -7.00
CA ASN A 201 8.09 -18.15 -7.70
C ASN A 201 9.12 -18.86 -6.80
N LEU A 202 9.20 -18.46 -5.53
CA LEU A 202 10.06 -19.09 -4.53
C LEU A 202 9.67 -20.56 -4.30
N PHE A 203 8.38 -20.86 -4.15
CA PHE A 203 7.90 -22.23 -4.00
C PHE A 203 8.31 -23.15 -5.18
N LYS A 204 8.26 -22.63 -6.42
CA LYS A 204 8.73 -23.39 -7.60
C LYS A 204 10.22 -23.70 -7.57
N LYS A 205 11.00 -22.98 -6.75
CA LYS A 205 12.42 -23.20 -6.51
C LYS A 205 12.71 -24.03 -5.25
N GLY A 206 11.65 -24.49 -4.58
CA GLY A 206 11.75 -25.28 -3.34
C GLY A 206 11.85 -24.41 -2.08
N GLU A 207 11.70 -23.09 -2.19
CA GLU A 207 11.82 -22.16 -1.07
C GLU A 207 10.42 -21.83 -0.50
N VAL A 208 10.22 -22.07 0.80
CA VAL A 208 8.95 -21.80 1.50
C VAL A 208 9.21 -20.86 2.66
N PRO A 209 8.54 -19.70 2.72
CA PRO A 209 8.69 -18.80 3.85
C PRO A 209 8.09 -19.40 5.12
N HIS A 210 8.74 -19.17 6.25
CA HIS A 210 8.20 -19.54 7.58
C HIS A 210 7.08 -18.59 8.02
N LEU A 211 7.23 -17.31 7.70
CA LEU A 211 6.23 -16.26 7.99
C LEU A 211 5.99 -15.38 6.76
N THR A 212 4.79 -14.82 6.71
CA THR A 212 4.44 -13.72 5.81
C THR A 212 3.70 -12.65 6.61
N ILE A 213 4.25 -11.44 6.65
CA ILE A 213 3.74 -10.33 7.47
C ILE A 213 3.65 -9.08 6.60
N HIS A 214 2.44 -8.76 6.12
CA HIS A 214 2.19 -7.66 5.17
C HIS A 214 2.99 -7.81 3.86
N ASP A 215 4.09 -7.10 3.75
CA ASP A 215 5.04 -7.03 2.64
C ASP A 215 6.38 -7.72 2.94
N GLU A 216 6.46 -8.44 4.06
CA GLU A 216 7.62 -9.17 4.56
C GLU A 216 7.45 -10.68 4.35
N LEU A 217 8.53 -11.34 3.96
CA LEU A 217 8.69 -12.80 3.90
C LEU A 217 9.92 -13.22 4.70
N ASP A 218 9.75 -14.20 5.59
CA ASP A 218 10.82 -14.68 6.45
C ASP A 218 11.21 -16.12 6.13
N PHE A 219 12.52 -16.39 6.16
CA PHE A 219 13.10 -17.68 5.79
C PHE A 219 14.21 -18.13 6.74
N SER A 220 14.51 -19.42 6.74
CA SER A 220 15.82 -19.94 7.16
C SER A 220 16.80 -19.79 6.02
N VAL A 221 17.79 -18.92 6.17
CA VAL A 221 18.78 -18.56 5.16
C VAL A 221 20.10 -19.30 5.42
N ARG A 222 20.53 -20.10 4.45
CA ARG A 222 21.75 -20.92 4.55
C ARG A 222 23.03 -20.11 4.42
N ASP A 223 23.04 -19.18 3.46
CA ASP A 223 24.18 -18.34 3.10
C ASP A 223 23.75 -17.08 2.33
N LEU A 224 24.68 -16.21 1.98
CA LEU A 224 24.38 -14.97 1.25
C LEU A 224 23.90 -15.21 -0.19
N ASP A 225 24.26 -16.30 -0.83
CA ASP A 225 23.79 -16.61 -2.19
C ASP A 225 22.33 -17.06 -2.14
N HIS A 226 21.94 -17.78 -1.11
CA HIS A 226 20.54 -18.09 -0.85
C HIS A 226 19.72 -16.81 -0.54
N ALA A 227 20.27 -15.88 0.26
CA ALA A 227 19.61 -14.59 0.51
C ALA A 227 19.43 -13.79 -0.80
N ARG A 228 20.45 -13.75 -1.67
CA ARG A 228 20.37 -13.09 -2.98
C ARG A 228 19.32 -13.73 -3.88
N LEU A 229 19.19 -15.06 -3.89
CA LEU A 229 18.17 -15.77 -4.65
C LEU A 229 16.77 -15.36 -4.20
N ILE A 230 16.49 -15.39 -2.89
CA ILE A 230 15.17 -14.99 -2.34
C ILE A 230 14.86 -13.55 -2.73
N ARG A 231 15.79 -12.64 -2.46
CA ARG A 231 15.66 -11.22 -2.81
C ARG A 231 15.40 -11.00 -4.30
N GLN A 232 16.11 -11.70 -5.17
CA GLN A 232 15.95 -11.59 -6.63
C GLN A 232 14.55 -12.03 -7.09
N GLU A 233 14.03 -13.14 -6.56
CA GLU A 233 12.68 -13.60 -6.89
C GLU A 233 11.61 -12.60 -6.43
N MET A 234 11.81 -11.95 -5.30
CA MET A 234 10.91 -10.88 -4.84
C MET A 234 11.00 -9.64 -5.74
N LEU A 235 12.21 -9.25 -6.17
CA LEU A 235 12.41 -8.07 -7.04
C LEU A 235 11.83 -8.25 -8.45
N THR A 236 11.73 -9.49 -8.93
CA THR A 236 11.32 -9.80 -10.32
C THR A 236 9.95 -10.48 -10.42
N CYS A 237 9.22 -10.61 -9.33
CA CYS A 237 7.94 -11.31 -9.31
C CYS A 237 6.84 -10.64 -10.14
N VAL A 238 6.95 -9.34 -10.38
CA VAL A 238 6.03 -8.54 -11.21
C VAL A 238 6.79 -7.40 -11.91
N ASP A 239 6.29 -6.98 -13.08
CA ASP A 239 6.86 -5.84 -13.81
C ASP A 239 6.16 -4.54 -13.40
N LEU A 240 6.87 -3.66 -12.71
CA LEU A 240 6.43 -2.30 -12.43
C LEU A 240 7.23 -1.28 -13.26
N VAL A 241 6.62 -0.13 -13.54
CA VAL A 241 7.32 1.01 -14.21
C VAL A 241 8.29 1.73 -13.30
N VAL A 242 8.34 1.38 -12.03
CA VAL A 242 9.30 1.83 -11.02
C VAL A 242 10.06 0.62 -10.48
N PRO A 243 11.35 0.74 -10.16
CA PRO A 243 12.11 -0.39 -9.61
C PRO A 243 11.52 -0.82 -8.27
N LEU A 244 11.47 -2.12 -8.02
CA LEU A 244 11.21 -2.66 -6.69
C LEU A 244 12.48 -2.56 -5.84
N LYS A 245 12.30 -2.49 -4.53
CA LYS A 245 13.38 -2.60 -3.56
C LYS A 245 12.95 -3.56 -2.47
N VAL A 246 13.84 -4.48 -2.11
CA VAL A 246 13.69 -5.42 -1.00
C VAL A 246 14.86 -5.22 -0.07
N ASP A 247 14.57 -4.82 1.15
CA ASP A 247 15.53 -4.73 2.25
C ASP A 247 15.69 -6.14 2.85
N CYS A 248 16.90 -6.47 3.31
CA CYS A 248 17.21 -7.77 3.87
C CYS A 248 17.86 -7.60 5.23
N GLU A 249 17.36 -8.35 6.22
CA GLU A 249 17.98 -8.48 7.54
C GLU A 249 18.33 -9.95 7.79
N LEU A 250 19.47 -10.22 8.42
CA LEU A 250 19.90 -11.56 8.82
C LEU A 250 20.28 -11.58 10.30
N GLY A 251 19.98 -12.69 11.00
CA GLY A 251 20.34 -12.83 12.40
C GLY A 251 20.05 -14.20 13.00
N PRO A 252 20.38 -14.41 14.27
CA PRO A 252 20.11 -15.68 14.95
C PRO A 252 18.63 -15.92 15.27
N SER A 253 17.82 -14.85 15.24
CA SER A 253 16.36 -14.87 15.43
C SER A 253 15.71 -13.70 14.69
N TRP A 254 14.39 -13.71 14.54
CA TRP A 254 13.67 -12.56 13.99
C TRP A 254 13.86 -11.27 14.82
N GLY A 255 13.99 -11.39 16.14
CA GLY A 255 14.19 -10.23 17.02
C GLY A 255 15.59 -9.63 16.98
N GLU A 256 16.56 -10.38 16.48
CA GLU A 256 17.99 -10.01 16.46
C GLU A 256 18.54 -9.88 15.03
N ALA A 257 17.67 -9.94 14.01
CA ALA A 257 18.05 -9.71 12.64
C ALA A 257 18.49 -8.24 12.42
N VAL A 258 19.55 -8.05 11.66
CA VAL A 258 20.13 -6.75 11.33
C VAL A 258 20.31 -6.61 9.82
N GLU A 259 20.21 -5.37 9.34
CA GLU A 259 20.30 -5.07 7.91
C GLU A 259 21.62 -5.55 7.29
N VAL A 260 21.53 -6.23 6.16
CA VAL A 260 22.65 -6.65 5.35
C VAL A 260 22.52 -6.14 3.92
N LYS A 261 23.63 -5.74 3.33
CA LYS A 261 23.70 -5.32 1.92
C LYS A 261 23.98 -6.54 1.05
N LEU A 262 23.03 -6.88 0.17
CA LEU A 262 23.09 -7.99 -0.77
C LEU A 262 23.37 -7.50 -2.20
#